data_afcef99f03fcddb5988cde8f09f99862
#
_entry.id   afcef99f03fcddb5988cde8f09f99862
#
_cell.length_a   1.000
_cell.length_b   1.000
_cell.length_c   1.000
_cell.angle_alpha   90.00
_cell.angle_beta   90.00
_cell.angle_gamma   90.00
#
_symmetry.space_group_name_H-M   'P 1'
#
loop_
_entity.id
_entity.type
_entity.pdbx_description
1 polymer ?
#
loop_
_entity_poly.entity_id
_entity_poly.type
_entity_poly.pdbx_seq_one_letter_code
_entity_poly.pdbx_strand_id
1 'polypeptide(L)'
;MTDQTDQTGRIDLGPAVDRVTALFSGVSDEQLGAPTPCPAYSVGDLLDHFMGLAIGMRWAAEKHSGPNPGPGQAERLDPGWRHELPRRLEALAAAWRDPAAWQGSTEAGGVTLPAEVMGVVALDELVIHGWDLARATGQPYDCAPGCAEAIAGWLSSFPDEQRQGGIFGAVVAVPEGASALDRAVGLSGRDPGWSP
;
A
#
# COMPACT_ATOMS: atom_id res chain seq x y z
N MET A 1 16.60 -5.96 -16.13
CA MET A 1 16.05 -6.68 -14.95
C MET A 1 16.75 -6.07 -13.74
N THR A 2 16.19 -5.03 -13.16
CA THR A 2 16.67 -4.47 -11.90
C THR A 2 16.08 -5.33 -10.79
N ASP A 3 16.94 -6.06 -10.12
CA ASP A 3 16.63 -6.84 -8.93
C ASP A 3 16.09 -5.86 -7.87
N GLN A 4 14.86 -6.08 -7.39
CA GLN A 4 14.18 -5.22 -6.42
C GLN A 4 14.53 -5.57 -4.98
N THR A 5 15.43 -6.49 -4.80
CA THR A 5 16.07 -6.73 -3.51
C THR A 5 17.30 -5.81 -3.42
N ASP A 6 17.50 -5.21 -2.25
CA ASP A 6 18.76 -4.57 -1.95
C ASP A 6 19.90 -5.62 -2.00
N GLN A 7 21.15 -5.19 -1.89
CA GLN A 7 22.31 -6.08 -1.90
C GLN A 7 22.29 -7.16 -0.78
N THR A 8 21.29 -7.12 0.12
CA THR A 8 21.07 -8.07 1.22
C THR A 8 19.89 -9.02 0.98
N GLY A 9 19.21 -8.93 -0.18
CA GLY A 9 18.05 -9.77 -0.52
C GLY A 9 16.74 -9.27 0.09
N ARG A 10 16.68 -8.03 0.63
CA ARG A 10 15.48 -7.41 1.20
C ARG A 10 14.69 -6.64 0.17
N ILE A 11 13.38 -6.48 0.42
CA ILE A 11 12.48 -5.68 -0.42
C ILE A 11 12.85 -4.20 -0.27
N ASP A 12 13.11 -3.50 -1.40
CA ASP A 12 13.20 -2.04 -1.43
C ASP A 12 11.81 -1.45 -1.73
N LEU A 13 11.29 -0.63 -0.82
CA LEU A 13 10.00 0.05 -0.98
C LEU A 13 10.08 1.25 -1.94
N GLY A 14 11.28 1.74 -2.28
CA GLY A 14 11.48 2.90 -3.14
C GLY A 14 10.71 2.83 -4.45
N PRO A 15 10.83 1.77 -5.25
CA PRO A 15 10.09 1.64 -6.51
C PRO A 15 8.57 1.70 -6.37
N ALA A 16 8.00 1.14 -5.28
CA ALA A 16 6.56 1.25 -5.01
C ALA A 16 6.16 2.69 -4.65
N VAL A 17 6.97 3.37 -3.84
CA VAL A 17 6.79 4.79 -3.51
C VAL A 17 6.84 5.66 -4.77
N ASP A 18 7.80 5.45 -5.66
CA ASP A 18 7.93 6.20 -6.92
C ASP A 18 6.67 6.06 -7.79
N ARG A 19 6.12 4.82 -7.88
CA ARG A 19 4.89 4.54 -8.64
C ARG A 19 3.66 5.24 -8.07
N VAL A 20 3.46 5.16 -6.76
CA VAL A 20 2.34 5.84 -6.07
C VAL A 20 2.47 7.35 -6.19
N THR A 21 3.66 7.89 -5.96
CA THR A 21 3.93 9.33 -6.03
C THR A 21 3.63 9.91 -7.42
N ALA A 22 3.96 9.16 -8.48
CA ALA A 22 3.69 9.58 -9.86
C ALA A 22 2.19 9.79 -10.12
N LEU A 23 1.30 9.09 -9.42
CA LEU A 23 -0.16 9.22 -9.58
C LEU A 23 -0.70 10.55 -9.06
N PHE A 24 -0.07 11.14 -8.04
CA PHE A 24 -0.63 12.30 -7.35
C PHE A 24 -0.82 13.53 -8.25
N SER A 25 0.05 13.72 -9.23
CA SER A 25 -0.06 14.80 -10.20
C SER A 25 -1.26 14.67 -11.14
N GLY A 26 -1.77 13.46 -11.33
CA GLY A 26 -2.93 13.16 -12.17
C GLY A 26 -4.27 13.17 -11.42
N VAL A 27 -4.28 13.44 -10.11
CA VAL A 27 -5.52 13.54 -9.32
C VAL A 27 -6.03 14.98 -9.34
N SER A 28 -7.25 15.20 -9.84
CA SER A 28 -7.91 16.52 -9.77
C SER A 28 -8.73 16.66 -8.47
N ASP A 29 -9.04 17.91 -8.09
CA ASP A 29 -9.85 18.17 -6.89
C ASP A 29 -11.29 17.64 -7.05
N GLU A 30 -11.82 17.63 -8.30
CA GLU A 30 -13.15 17.09 -8.60
C GLU A 30 -13.23 15.57 -8.39
N GLN A 31 -12.10 14.88 -8.45
CA GLN A 31 -12.04 13.43 -8.24
C GLN A 31 -11.98 13.03 -6.76
N LEU A 32 -11.77 13.96 -5.82
CA LEU A 32 -11.61 13.60 -4.40
C LEU A 32 -12.81 12.84 -3.82
N GLY A 33 -14.03 13.13 -4.31
CA GLY A 33 -15.24 12.39 -3.90
C GLY A 33 -15.52 11.12 -4.70
N ALA A 34 -14.70 10.75 -5.69
CA ALA A 34 -14.95 9.59 -6.55
C ALA A 34 -14.76 8.27 -5.77
N PRO A 35 -15.53 7.21 -6.12
CA PRO A 35 -15.35 5.90 -5.52
C PRO A 35 -14.02 5.27 -5.94
N THR A 36 -13.49 4.38 -5.10
CA THR A 36 -12.30 3.58 -5.40
C THR A 36 -12.64 2.08 -5.35
N PRO A 37 -11.77 1.20 -5.87
CA PRO A 37 -11.93 -0.24 -5.69
C PRO A 37 -11.93 -0.69 -4.22
N CYS A 38 -11.33 0.10 -3.32
CA CYS A 38 -11.46 -0.08 -1.88
C CYS A 38 -12.81 0.46 -1.41
N PRO A 39 -13.79 -0.40 -1.03
CA PRO A 39 -15.14 0.07 -0.72
C PRO A 39 -15.22 0.96 0.52
N ALA A 40 -14.16 1.00 1.33
CA ALA A 40 -14.08 1.83 2.53
C ALA A 40 -13.66 3.28 2.23
N TYR A 41 -13.12 3.57 1.02
CA TYR A 41 -12.47 4.85 0.73
C TYR A 41 -12.95 5.46 -0.59
N SER A 42 -13.29 6.76 -0.55
CA SER A 42 -13.20 7.64 -1.72
C SER A 42 -11.74 7.96 -2.05
N VAL A 43 -11.49 8.63 -3.15
CA VAL A 43 -10.14 9.11 -3.51
C VAL A 43 -9.55 9.99 -2.41
N GLY A 44 -10.35 10.92 -1.85
CA GLY A 44 -9.90 11.81 -0.77
C GLY A 44 -9.58 11.05 0.53
N ASP A 45 -10.43 10.07 0.89
CA ASP A 45 -10.17 9.20 2.05
C ASP A 45 -8.87 8.41 1.85
N LEU A 46 -8.63 7.90 0.64
CA LEU A 46 -7.44 7.13 0.32
C LEU A 46 -6.17 7.98 0.38
N LEU A 47 -6.23 9.25 -0.05
CA LEU A 47 -5.11 10.19 0.07
C LEU A 47 -4.80 10.53 1.53
N ASP A 48 -5.82 10.75 2.37
CA ASP A 48 -5.62 10.95 3.83
C ASP A 48 -5.09 9.67 4.48
N HIS A 49 -5.56 8.49 4.03
CA HIS A 49 -5.00 7.21 4.47
C HIS A 49 -3.49 7.12 4.16
N PHE A 50 -3.06 7.46 2.95
CA PHE A 50 -1.63 7.52 2.62
C PHE A 50 -0.84 8.50 3.50
N MET A 51 -1.44 9.63 3.90
CA MET A 51 -0.80 10.58 4.82
C MET A 51 -0.50 9.96 6.18
N GLY A 52 -1.47 9.20 6.73
CA GLY A 52 -1.32 8.48 8.00
C GLY A 52 -0.39 7.26 7.88
N LEU A 53 -0.56 6.47 6.82
CA LEU A 53 0.24 5.31 6.49
C LEU A 53 1.73 5.65 6.41
N ALA A 54 2.08 6.72 5.69
CA ALA A 54 3.45 7.14 5.51
C ALA A 54 4.15 7.41 6.85
N ILE A 55 3.44 7.99 7.81
CA ILE A 55 3.94 8.25 9.16
C ILE A 55 4.03 6.95 9.96
N GLY A 56 2.95 6.17 10.00
CA GLY A 56 2.87 4.94 10.79
C GLY A 56 3.90 3.90 10.38
N MET A 57 4.04 3.67 9.08
CA MET A 57 5.01 2.69 8.55
C MET A 57 6.46 3.17 8.65
N ARG A 58 6.71 4.49 8.61
CA ARG A 58 8.03 5.04 8.95
C ARG A 58 8.36 4.80 10.42
N TRP A 59 7.43 5.09 11.34
CA TRP A 59 7.65 4.82 12.77
C TRP A 59 7.88 3.34 13.04
N ALA A 60 7.16 2.46 12.34
CA ALA A 60 7.40 1.03 12.45
C ALA A 60 8.83 0.64 12.07
N ALA A 61 9.39 1.20 10.99
CA ALA A 61 10.79 1.01 10.58
C ALA A 61 11.77 1.53 11.64
N GLU A 62 11.50 2.72 12.18
CA GLU A 62 12.32 3.40 13.19
C GLU A 62 12.15 2.80 14.60
N LYS A 63 11.31 1.76 14.78
CA LYS A 63 10.97 1.14 16.09
C LYS A 63 10.40 2.17 17.08
N HIS A 64 9.67 3.13 16.56
CA HIS A 64 9.03 4.19 17.31
C HIS A 64 7.52 3.92 17.41
N SER A 65 6.94 4.06 18.60
CA SER A 65 5.49 4.00 18.78
C SER A 65 4.89 5.40 18.73
N GLY A 66 3.79 5.54 18.01
CA GLY A 66 3.09 6.80 17.88
C GLY A 66 1.57 6.60 17.86
N PRO A 67 0.79 7.68 17.84
CA PRO A 67 -0.66 7.57 17.79
C PRO A 67 -1.10 6.90 16.47
N ASN A 68 -2.07 5.98 16.56
CA ASN A 68 -2.70 5.42 15.37
C ASN A 68 -3.53 6.53 14.68
N PRO A 69 -3.26 6.88 13.41
CA PRO A 69 -4.03 7.91 12.70
C PRO A 69 -5.47 7.50 12.41
N GLY A 70 -5.80 6.21 12.56
CA GLY A 70 -7.10 5.66 12.21
C GLY A 70 -7.32 5.55 10.70
N PRO A 71 -8.56 5.23 10.27
CA PRO A 71 -8.91 5.16 8.86
C PRO A 71 -8.81 6.53 8.18
N GLY A 72 -8.58 6.54 6.86
CA GLY A 72 -8.56 7.76 6.06
C GLY A 72 -9.92 8.46 6.07
N GLN A 73 -9.90 9.79 6.05
CA GLN A 73 -11.09 10.65 6.00
C GLN A 73 -10.80 11.88 5.16
N ALA A 74 -11.53 12.06 4.06
CA ALA A 74 -11.33 13.16 3.11
C ALA A 74 -11.39 14.54 3.77
N GLU A 75 -12.21 14.70 4.81
CA GLU A 75 -12.34 15.95 5.57
C GLU A 75 -11.08 16.33 6.34
N ARG A 76 -10.19 15.37 6.60
CA ARG A 76 -8.91 15.61 7.28
C ARG A 76 -7.75 15.78 6.31
N LEU A 77 -7.98 15.55 5.01
CA LEU A 77 -6.92 15.64 4.02
C LEU A 77 -6.28 17.03 4.05
N ASP A 78 -4.98 17.07 4.32
CA ASP A 78 -4.20 18.30 4.37
C ASP A 78 -4.28 19.03 3.01
N PRO A 79 -4.64 20.31 2.95
CA PRO A 79 -4.68 21.07 1.70
C PRO A 79 -3.34 21.07 0.93
N GLY A 80 -2.22 20.88 1.63
CA GLY A 80 -0.89 20.78 1.05
C GLY A 80 -0.48 19.35 0.66
N TRP A 81 -1.39 18.38 0.65
CA TRP A 81 -1.09 16.96 0.46
C TRP A 81 -0.25 16.66 -0.80
N ARG A 82 -0.46 17.41 -1.87
CA ARG A 82 0.29 17.22 -3.13
C ARG A 82 1.80 17.41 -2.97
N HIS A 83 2.20 18.25 -2.01
CA HIS A 83 3.60 18.51 -1.69
C HIS A 83 4.09 17.63 -0.54
N GLU A 84 3.26 17.44 0.50
CA GLU A 84 3.66 16.73 1.71
C GLU A 84 3.70 15.22 1.54
N LEU A 85 2.73 14.64 0.81
CA LEU A 85 2.61 13.20 0.68
C LEU A 85 3.82 12.55 -0.02
N PRO A 86 4.34 13.06 -1.13
CA PRO A 86 5.57 12.55 -1.73
C PRO A 86 6.74 12.51 -0.75
N ARG A 87 6.93 13.58 0.01
CA ARG A 87 8.02 13.69 0.99
C ARG A 87 7.90 12.68 2.12
N ARG A 88 6.67 12.46 2.61
CA ARG A 88 6.41 11.47 3.68
C ARG A 88 6.64 10.05 3.19
N LEU A 89 6.21 9.73 1.99
CA LEU A 89 6.44 8.41 1.39
C LEU A 89 7.93 8.15 1.11
N GLU A 90 8.67 9.17 0.64
CA GLU A 90 10.11 9.07 0.49
C GLU A 90 10.82 8.79 1.84
N ALA A 91 10.41 9.48 2.89
CA ALA A 91 10.94 9.25 4.24
C ALA A 91 10.62 7.84 4.76
N LEU A 92 9.43 7.31 4.46
CA LEU A 92 9.05 5.91 4.74
C LEU A 92 10.01 4.96 4.03
N ALA A 93 10.19 5.09 2.72
CA ALA A 93 11.08 4.22 1.95
C ALA A 93 12.53 4.30 2.46
N ALA A 94 13.01 5.51 2.80
CA ALA A 94 14.34 5.70 3.36
C ALA A 94 14.51 4.97 4.71
N ALA A 95 13.51 5.01 5.59
CA ALA A 95 13.56 4.33 6.89
C ALA A 95 13.64 2.81 6.74
N TRP A 96 12.92 2.22 5.78
CA TRP A 96 12.94 0.77 5.53
C TRP A 96 14.23 0.29 4.83
N ARG A 97 15.11 1.18 4.34
CA ARG A 97 16.45 0.81 3.86
C ARG A 97 17.42 0.47 4.99
N ASP A 98 17.15 0.89 6.23
CA ASP A 98 17.97 0.50 7.37
C ASP A 98 17.80 -1.01 7.66
N PRO A 99 18.88 -1.81 7.69
CA PRO A 99 18.81 -3.21 8.08
C PRO A 99 18.15 -3.46 9.45
N ALA A 100 18.26 -2.52 10.39
CA ALA A 100 17.64 -2.63 11.71
C ALA A 100 16.11 -2.55 11.65
N ALA A 101 15.52 -1.90 10.64
CA ALA A 101 14.07 -1.83 10.44
C ALA A 101 13.43 -3.21 10.32
N TRP A 102 14.15 -4.18 9.74
CA TRP A 102 13.68 -5.54 9.46
C TRP A 102 13.89 -6.53 10.61
N GLN A 103 14.49 -6.09 11.72
CA GLN A 103 14.83 -6.99 12.85
C GLN A 103 13.77 -6.93 13.97
N GLY A 104 13.57 -8.07 14.65
CA GLY A 104 12.70 -8.17 15.82
C GLY A 104 11.23 -7.94 15.48
N SER A 105 10.52 -7.22 16.35
CA SER A 105 9.10 -6.87 16.20
C SER A 105 8.93 -5.37 16.07
N THR A 106 7.82 -4.97 15.44
CA THR A 106 7.43 -3.56 15.33
C THR A 106 5.92 -3.42 15.29
N GLU A 107 5.43 -2.20 15.47
CA GLU A 107 4.00 -1.89 15.53
C GLU A 107 3.62 -0.84 14.50
N ALA A 108 2.49 -1.06 13.81
CA ALA A 108 1.79 -0.06 13.03
C ALA A 108 0.27 -0.26 13.16
N GLY A 109 -0.49 0.83 13.22
CA GLY A 109 -1.95 0.76 13.28
C GLY A 109 -2.52 0.03 14.50
N GLY A 110 -1.77 -0.13 15.58
CA GLY A 110 -2.15 -0.89 16.78
C GLY A 110 -1.90 -2.40 16.66
N VAL A 111 -1.24 -2.87 15.59
CA VAL A 111 -0.91 -4.27 15.38
C VAL A 111 0.61 -4.46 15.48
N THR A 112 1.03 -5.39 16.34
CA THR A 112 2.44 -5.78 16.49
C THR A 112 2.73 -7.02 15.69
N LEU A 113 3.72 -6.96 14.80
CA LEU A 113 4.15 -8.07 13.93
C LEU A 113 5.68 -8.21 13.94
N PRO A 114 6.22 -9.38 13.50
CA PRO A 114 7.61 -9.46 13.10
C PRO A 114 7.93 -8.37 12.05
N ALA A 115 9.06 -7.72 12.21
CA ALA A 115 9.39 -6.55 11.37
C ALA A 115 9.47 -6.90 9.87
N GLU A 116 9.94 -8.11 9.54
CA GLU A 116 9.95 -8.60 8.15
C GLU A 116 8.54 -8.69 7.55
N VAL A 117 7.56 -9.11 8.34
CA VAL A 117 6.14 -9.15 7.93
C VAL A 117 5.60 -7.74 7.78
N MET A 118 5.91 -6.83 8.72
CA MET A 118 5.48 -5.44 8.65
C MET A 118 6.01 -4.72 7.41
N GLY A 119 7.24 -5.03 6.97
CA GLY A 119 7.78 -4.52 5.71
C GLY A 119 6.99 -4.98 4.48
N VAL A 120 6.50 -6.24 4.48
CA VAL A 120 5.60 -6.72 3.42
C VAL A 120 4.23 -6.05 3.49
N VAL A 121 3.70 -5.81 4.70
CA VAL A 121 2.46 -5.01 4.89
C VAL A 121 2.63 -3.62 4.32
N ALA A 122 3.75 -2.94 4.61
CA ALA A 122 4.02 -1.61 4.05
C ALA A 122 4.08 -1.61 2.51
N LEU A 123 4.65 -2.67 1.91
CA LEU A 123 4.64 -2.85 0.46
C LEU A 123 3.22 -3.07 -0.08
N ASP A 124 2.43 -3.93 0.56
CA ASP A 124 1.04 -4.22 0.19
C ASP A 124 0.20 -2.94 0.19
N GLU A 125 0.27 -2.17 1.25
CA GLU A 125 -0.42 -0.88 1.39
C GLU A 125 -0.07 0.09 0.25
N LEU A 126 1.22 0.19 -0.11
CA LEU A 126 1.65 1.04 -1.21
C LEU A 126 1.14 0.54 -2.56
N VAL A 127 1.27 -0.75 -2.83
CA VAL A 127 0.98 -1.30 -4.17
C VAL A 127 -0.53 -1.43 -4.38
N ILE A 128 -1.26 -2.01 -3.43
CA ILE A 128 -2.71 -2.23 -3.58
C ILE A 128 -3.47 -0.90 -3.55
N HIS A 129 -3.16 -0.01 -2.62
CA HIS A 129 -3.79 1.31 -2.59
C HIS A 129 -3.31 2.24 -3.72
N GLY A 130 -2.08 2.06 -4.22
CA GLY A 130 -1.63 2.72 -5.45
C GLY A 130 -2.46 2.27 -6.66
N TRP A 131 -2.76 0.97 -6.76
CA TRP A 131 -3.65 0.43 -7.77
C TRP A 131 -5.09 0.96 -7.60
N ASP A 132 -5.63 0.99 -6.37
CA ASP A 132 -6.94 1.57 -6.07
C ASP A 132 -7.03 3.02 -6.58
N LEU A 133 -6.03 3.84 -6.27
CA LEU A 133 -5.97 5.25 -6.71
C LEU A 133 -5.91 5.38 -8.23
N ALA A 134 -5.07 4.60 -8.88
CA ALA A 134 -4.90 4.63 -10.32
C ALA A 134 -6.20 4.25 -11.05
N ARG A 135 -6.89 3.20 -10.60
CA ARG A 135 -8.19 2.78 -11.16
C ARG A 135 -9.25 3.86 -10.99
N ALA A 136 -9.36 4.45 -9.80
CA ALA A 136 -10.33 5.50 -9.49
C ALA A 136 -10.11 6.78 -10.31
N THR A 137 -8.88 7.06 -10.70
CA THR A 137 -8.50 8.29 -11.43
C THR A 137 -8.24 8.08 -12.92
N GLY A 138 -8.42 6.84 -13.42
CA GLY A 138 -8.23 6.51 -14.84
C GLY A 138 -6.77 6.54 -15.29
N GLN A 139 -5.83 6.37 -14.37
CA GLN A 139 -4.40 6.41 -14.65
C GLN A 139 -3.84 5.00 -14.87
N PRO A 140 -2.81 4.83 -15.73
CA PRO A 140 -2.10 3.56 -15.84
C PRO A 140 -1.32 3.25 -14.57
N TYR A 141 -1.27 1.98 -14.17
CA TYR A 141 -0.50 1.53 -13.03
C TYR A 141 0.16 0.18 -13.29
N ASP A 142 1.40 0.08 -12.90
CA ASP A 142 2.16 -1.17 -12.85
C ASP A 142 3.01 -1.17 -11.58
N CYS A 143 3.41 -2.34 -11.13
CA CYS A 143 4.45 -2.48 -10.13
C CYS A 143 5.49 -3.48 -10.64
N ALA A 144 6.68 -3.43 -10.05
CA ALA A 144 7.67 -4.40 -10.43
C ALA A 144 7.23 -5.82 -10.06
N PRO A 145 7.50 -6.81 -10.94
CA PRO A 145 7.04 -8.19 -10.74
C PRO A 145 7.38 -8.76 -9.37
N GLY A 146 8.57 -8.52 -8.85
CA GLY A 146 8.98 -9.01 -7.53
C GLY A 146 8.16 -8.44 -6.38
N CYS A 147 7.67 -7.19 -6.48
CA CYS A 147 6.76 -6.61 -5.48
C CYS A 147 5.42 -7.32 -5.48
N ALA A 148 4.81 -7.48 -6.65
CA ALA A 148 3.52 -8.16 -6.79
C ALA A 148 3.59 -9.62 -6.33
N GLU A 149 4.68 -10.32 -6.63
CA GLU A 149 4.89 -11.71 -6.21
C GLU A 149 5.05 -11.83 -4.69
N ALA A 150 5.80 -10.93 -4.05
CA ALA A 150 5.95 -10.90 -2.60
C ALA A 150 4.59 -10.67 -1.89
N ILE A 151 3.80 -9.71 -2.39
CA ILE A 151 2.45 -9.43 -1.88
C ILE A 151 1.53 -10.64 -2.10
N ALA A 152 1.49 -11.19 -3.31
CA ALA A 152 0.65 -12.35 -3.62
C ALA A 152 1.01 -13.56 -2.75
N GLY A 153 2.31 -13.81 -2.53
CA GLY A 153 2.78 -14.86 -1.63
C GLY A 153 2.31 -14.65 -0.19
N TRP A 154 2.40 -13.43 0.32
CA TRP A 154 1.94 -13.10 1.67
C TRP A 154 0.42 -13.19 1.78
N LEU A 155 -0.34 -12.60 0.85
CA LEU A 155 -1.79 -12.63 0.85
C LEU A 155 -2.36 -14.05 0.72
N SER A 156 -1.69 -14.95 -0.03
CA SER A 156 -2.11 -16.34 -0.17
C SER A 156 -1.92 -17.17 1.11
N SER A 157 -1.14 -16.69 2.08
CA SER A 157 -0.98 -17.36 3.37
C SER A 157 -2.16 -17.22 4.31
N PHE A 158 -3.13 -16.33 4.00
CA PHE A 158 -4.33 -16.13 4.82
C PHE A 158 -5.46 -17.08 4.38
N PRO A 159 -5.94 -17.96 5.27
CA PRO A 159 -7.11 -18.79 4.98
C PRO A 159 -8.38 -17.94 4.86
N ASP A 160 -9.36 -18.45 4.11
CA ASP A 160 -10.62 -17.74 3.81
C ASP A 160 -11.39 -17.33 5.07
N GLU A 161 -11.31 -18.12 6.15
CA GLU A 161 -11.97 -17.83 7.41
C GLU A 161 -11.43 -16.57 8.08
N GLN A 162 -10.14 -16.26 7.89
CA GLN A 162 -9.50 -15.06 8.45
C GLN A 162 -9.79 -13.81 7.64
N ARG A 163 -10.31 -13.97 6.41
CA ARG A 163 -10.67 -12.86 5.53
C ARG A 163 -12.06 -12.30 5.82
N GLN A 164 -12.99 -13.15 6.30
CA GLN A 164 -14.35 -12.74 6.61
C GLN A 164 -14.38 -11.81 7.83
N GLY A 165 -14.65 -10.52 7.59
CA GLY A 165 -14.63 -9.47 8.62
C GLY A 165 -13.24 -9.00 9.04
N GLY A 166 -12.20 -9.40 8.30
CA GLY A 166 -10.83 -9.00 8.50
C GLY A 166 -10.39 -7.81 7.65
N ILE A 167 -9.07 -7.66 7.52
CA ILE A 167 -8.40 -6.57 6.81
C ILE A 167 -8.60 -6.69 5.27
N PHE A 168 -8.80 -7.92 4.77
CA PHE A 168 -8.97 -8.20 3.34
C PHE A 168 -10.38 -8.69 3.04
N GLY A 169 -10.86 -8.39 1.82
CA GLY A 169 -12.09 -8.95 1.30
C GLY A 169 -11.95 -10.45 0.92
N ALA A 170 -13.07 -11.06 0.54
CA ALA A 170 -13.06 -12.40 -0.06
C ALA A 170 -12.20 -12.39 -1.33
N VAL A 171 -11.47 -13.48 -1.57
CA VAL A 171 -10.64 -13.59 -2.78
C VAL A 171 -11.50 -13.47 -4.04
N VAL A 172 -11.09 -12.59 -4.94
CA VAL A 172 -11.63 -12.50 -6.30
C VAL A 172 -10.77 -13.36 -7.22
N ALA A 173 -11.40 -14.35 -7.85
CA ALA A 173 -10.70 -15.24 -8.77
C ALA A 173 -10.25 -14.49 -10.03
N VAL A 174 -9.01 -14.75 -10.44
CA VAL A 174 -8.43 -14.21 -11.66
C VAL A 174 -8.13 -15.34 -12.65
N PRO A 175 -8.06 -15.08 -13.97
CA PRO A 175 -7.73 -16.08 -14.96
C PRO A 175 -6.37 -16.75 -14.70
N GLU A 176 -6.26 -18.02 -15.09
CA GLU A 176 -4.95 -18.68 -15.15
C GLU A 176 -4.03 -17.91 -16.12
N GLY A 177 -2.84 -17.56 -15.67
CA GLY A 177 -1.92 -16.71 -16.44
C GLY A 177 -2.11 -15.19 -16.25
N ALA A 178 -3.00 -14.75 -15.33
CA ALA A 178 -3.08 -13.35 -14.93
C ALA A 178 -1.72 -12.80 -14.48
N SER A 179 -1.52 -11.48 -14.62
CA SER A 179 -0.30 -10.84 -14.16
C SER A 179 -0.09 -11.03 -12.65
N ALA A 180 1.14 -10.88 -12.17
CA ALA A 180 1.43 -10.95 -10.73
C ALA A 180 0.62 -9.88 -9.95
N LEU A 181 0.47 -8.69 -10.54
CA LEU A 181 -0.33 -7.62 -9.95
C LEU A 181 -1.81 -8.00 -9.89
N ASP A 182 -2.41 -8.53 -10.97
CA ASP A 182 -3.82 -8.93 -10.95
C ASP A 182 -4.08 -10.05 -9.93
N ARG A 183 -3.12 -10.96 -9.77
CA ARG A 183 -3.20 -11.99 -8.71
C ARG A 183 -3.19 -11.38 -7.31
N ALA A 184 -2.27 -10.44 -7.05
CA ALA A 184 -2.21 -9.74 -5.77
C ALA A 184 -3.50 -8.94 -5.49
N VAL A 185 -3.99 -8.21 -6.50
CA VAL A 185 -5.26 -7.47 -6.45
C VAL A 185 -6.44 -8.40 -6.13
N GLY A 186 -6.58 -9.53 -6.85
CA GLY A 186 -7.63 -10.52 -6.57
C GLY A 186 -7.52 -11.13 -5.17
N LEU A 187 -6.30 -11.45 -4.73
CA LEU A 187 -6.02 -11.94 -3.37
C LEU A 187 -6.31 -10.89 -2.28
N SER A 188 -6.21 -9.61 -2.57
CA SER A 188 -6.59 -8.54 -1.63
C SER A 188 -8.12 -8.31 -1.55
N GLY A 189 -8.90 -9.02 -2.37
CA GLY A 189 -10.36 -8.90 -2.42
C GLY A 189 -10.87 -7.82 -3.36
N ARG A 190 -10.00 -7.26 -4.24
CA ARG A 190 -10.40 -6.32 -5.30
C ARG A 190 -10.66 -7.06 -6.60
N ASP A 191 -11.59 -6.56 -7.40
CA ASP A 191 -11.82 -7.02 -8.77
C ASP A 191 -10.85 -6.32 -9.73
N PRO A 192 -9.90 -7.02 -10.39
CA PRO A 192 -9.01 -6.40 -11.38
C PRO A 192 -9.75 -5.74 -12.56
N GLY A 193 -10.99 -6.14 -12.83
CA GLY A 193 -11.88 -5.54 -13.82
C GLY A 193 -12.64 -4.30 -13.36
N TRP A 194 -12.44 -3.86 -12.12
CA TRP A 194 -13.15 -2.70 -11.57
C TRP A 194 -12.97 -1.44 -12.42
N SER A 195 -14.05 -0.72 -12.61
CA SER A 195 -14.09 0.61 -13.26
C SER A 195 -15.06 1.53 -12.50
N PRO A 196 -14.81 2.87 -12.48
CA PRO A 196 -15.68 3.85 -11.84
C PRO A 196 -17.06 3.95 -12.51
#